data_d70f98ca84b2323ec5780c54d14d91fb
#
_entry.id   d70f98ca84b2323ec5780c54d14d91fb
#
_cell.length_a   1.000
_cell.length_b   1.000
_cell.length_c   1.000
_cell.angle_alpha   90.00
_cell.angle_beta   90.00
_cell.angle_gamma   90.00
#
_symmetry.space_group_name_H-M   'P 1'
#
loop_
_entity.id
_entity.type
_entity.pdbx_description
1 polymer ?
#
loop_
_entity_poly.entity_id
_entity_poly.type
_entity_poly.pdbx_seq_one_letter_code
_entity_poly.pdbx_strand_id
1 'polypeptide(L)'
;YDTAPGDLWEQERIHALKEEVEASGLHISGIESVNIHDAIKIGLPERDRYIENYIRTLENLGKEDIHMVCYNFMPVFDWTRTELARVRPDGSTVLAYSQKAIDALDPEKMFDSISGDSNGYVMPGWEPERMAKIKELFTLYRDVDEEKLFSNLKYFLEAIMPVCNRYDIRMAIHPDD
;
A
#
# COMPACT_ATOMS: atom_id res chain seq x y z
N TYR A 1 -2.04 -9.10 -7.99
CA TYR A 1 -1.04 -8.81 -9.03
C TYR A 1 0.36 -8.85 -8.42
N ASP A 2 1.20 -9.76 -8.86
CA ASP A 2 2.52 -10.02 -8.29
C ASP A 2 3.59 -9.12 -8.97
N THR A 3 3.63 -7.87 -8.53
CA THR A 3 4.61 -6.87 -9.00
C THR A 3 5.13 -6.12 -7.78
N ALA A 4 6.44 -5.96 -7.68
CA ALA A 4 7.05 -5.27 -6.55
C ALA A 4 6.62 -3.79 -6.51
N PRO A 5 6.53 -3.17 -5.33
CA PRO A 5 6.20 -1.75 -5.22
C PRO A 5 7.12 -0.87 -6.06
N GLY A 6 6.53 0.00 -6.88
CA GLY A 6 7.25 0.91 -7.76
C GLY A 6 7.66 0.32 -9.13
N ASP A 7 7.44 -0.95 -9.37
CA ASP A 7 7.66 -1.55 -10.68
C ASP A 7 6.48 -1.28 -11.63
N LEU A 8 6.78 -1.24 -12.92
CA LEU A 8 5.79 -1.05 -13.96
C LEU A 8 4.88 -2.28 -14.07
N TRP A 9 3.58 -2.05 -14.16
CA TRP A 9 2.62 -3.06 -14.57
C TRP A 9 2.50 -3.07 -16.09
N GLU A 10 3.02 -4.12 -16.71
CA GLU A 10 3.00 -4.26 -18.16
C GLU A 10 1.58 -4.46 -18.68
N GLN A 11 1.25 -3.81 -19.81
CA GLN A 11 -0.10 -3.82 -20.37
C GLN A 11 -0.58 -5.24 -20.69
N GLU A 12 0.29 -6.09 -21.21
CA GLU A 12 -0.04 -7.47 -21.57
C GLU A 12 -0.50 -8.30 -20.37
N ARG A 13 0.08 -8.05 -19.18
CA ARG A 13 -0.33 -8.73 -17.95
C ARG A 13 -1.66 -8.23 -17.42
N ILE A 14 -1.92 -6.92 -17.55
CA ILE A 14 -3.21 -6.31 -17.19
C ILE A 14 -4.29 -6.86 -18.11
N HIS A 15 -4.02 -6.92 -19.40
CA HIS A 15 -4.92 -7.48 -20.41
C HIS A 15 -5.25 -8.94 -20.13
N ALA A 16 -4.25 -9.78 -19.87
CA ALA A 16 -4.46 -11.19 -19.52
C ALA A 16 -5.32 -11.38 -18.26
N LEU A 17 -5.10 -10.59 -17.22
CA LEU A 17 -5.95 -10.60 -16.03
C LEU A 17 -7.39 -10.20 -16.34
N LYS A 18 -7.58 -9.16 -17.17
CA LYS A 18 -8.90 -8.73 -17.59
C LYS A 18 -9.64 -9.83 -18.36
N GLU A 19 -8.99 -10.47 -19.32
CA GLU A 19 -9.57 -11.60 -20.07
C GLU A 19 -9.98 -12.76 -19.14
N GLU A 20 -9.15 -13.12 -18.16
CA GLU A 20 -9.47 -14.18 -17.18
C GLU A 20 -10.71 -13.83 -16.37
N VAL A 21 -10.84 -12.61 -15.90
CA VAL A 21 -12.01 -12.12 -15.15
C VAL A 21 -13.26 -12.12 -16.03
N GLU A 22 -13.17 -11.59 -17.25
CA GLU A 22 -14.29 -11.49 -18.20
C GLU A 22 -14.75 -12.86 -18.69
N ALA A 23 -13.85 -13.83 -18.85
CA ALA A 23 -14.20 -15.22 -19.18
C ALA A 23 -15.08 -15.87 -18.10
N SER A 24 -15.04 -15.37 -16.86
CA SER A 24 -15.90 -15.79 -15.75
C SER A 24 -17.23 -15.02 -15.66
N GLY A 25 -17.53 -14.15 -16.64
CA GLY A 25 -18.73 -13.32 -16.66
C GLY A 25 -18.69 -12.13 -15.68
N LEU A 26 -17.50 -11.77 -15.21
CA LEU A 26 -17.25 -10.63 -14.31
C LEU A 26 -16.57 -9.50 -15.06
N HIS A 27 -16.40 -8.35 -14.41
CA HIS A 27 -15.61 -7.25 -14.92
C HIS A 27 -14.78 -6.62 -13.78
N ILE A 28 -13.66 -6.01 -14.14
CA ILE A 28 -12.81 -5.29 -13.18
C ILE A 28 -13.37 -3.88 -13.02
N SER A 29 -13.97 -3.58 -11.88
CA SER A 29 -14.48 -2.24 -11.56
C SER A 29 -13.40 -1.28 -11.07
N GLY A 30 -12.29 -1.81 -10.53
CA GLY A 30 -11.18 -1.04 -10.02
C GLY A 30 -10.05 -1.92 -9.54
N ILE A 31 -8.91 -1.32 -9.32
CA ILE A 31 -7.71 -1.98 -8.80
C ILE A 31 -7.44 -1.48 -7.38
N GLU A 32 -7.27 -2.39 -6.46
CA GLU A 32 -6.72 -2.18 -5.14
C GLU A 32 -5.53 -3.14 -4.94
N SER A 33 -4.34 -2.61 -4.79
CA SER A 33 -3.83 -1.27 -5.00
C SER A 33 -2.62 -1.33 -5.93
N VAL A 34 -2.38 -0.24 -6.66
CA VAL A 34 -1.07 -0.04 -7.27
C VAL A 34 -0.14 0.48 -6.17
N ASN A 35 0.79 -0.35 -5.72
CA ASN A 35 1.64 -0.06 -4.57
C ASN A 35 2.63 1.08 -4.85
N ILE A 36 2.63 2.08 -3.98
CA ILE A 36 3.51 3.24 -4.06
C ILE A 36 4.83 2.93 -3.34
N HIS A 37 5.95 3.09 -4.05
CA HIS A 37 7.29 2.82 -3.52
C HIS A 37 7.66 3.81 -2.39
N ASP A 38 8.36 3.33 -1.35
CA ASP A 38 8.77 4.14 -0.20
C ASP A 38 9.61 5.36 -0.58
N ALA A 39 10.41 5.30 -1.64
CA ALA A 39 11.16 6.46 -2.13
C ALA A 39 10.26 7.66 -2.46
N ILE A 40 9.01 7.43 -2.91
CA ILE A 40 8.02 8.49 -3.16
C ILE A 40 7.53 9.06 -1.84
N LYS A 41 7.16 8.17 -0.90
CA LYS A 41 6.62 8.55 0.41
C LYS A 41 7.64 9.34 1.24
N ILE A 42 8.90 8.94 1.20
CA ILE A 42 10.02 9.58 1.92
C ILE A 42 10.51 10.86 1.20
N GLY A 43 10.37 10.91 -0.13
CA GLY A 43 10.86 11.99 -0.97
C GLY A 43 12.34 11.84 -1.34
N LEU A 44 12.81 10.61 -1.57
CA LEU A 44 14.18 10.33 -1.97
C LEU A 44 14.47 10.82 -3.40
N PRO A 45 15.75 11.03 -3.77
CA PRO A 45 16.12 11.54 -5.10
C PRO A 45 15.62 10.69 -6.27
N GLU A 46 15.52 9.37 -6.08
CA GLU A 46 15.07 8.42 -7.09
C GLU A 46 13.55 8.32 -7.24
N ARG A 47 12.76 9.05 -6.45
CA ARG A 47 11.29 9.02 -6.46
C ARG A 47 10.69 9.23 -7.84
N ASP A 48 11.31 10.11 -8.66
CA ASP A 48 10.77 10.47 -9.98
C ASP A 48 10.76 9.29 -10.94
N ARG A 49 11.73 8.38 -10.84
CA ARG A 49 11.73 7.12 -11.60
C ARG A 49 10.53 6.23 -11.24
N TYR A 50 10.21 6.13 -9.96
CA TYR A 50 9.06 5.34 -9.51
C TYR A 50 7.73 6.00 -9.86
N ILE A 51 7.68 7.34 -9.84
CA ILE A 51 6.51 8.11 -10.32
C ILE A 51 6.31 7.86 -11.81
N GLU A 52 7.37 7.85 -12.63
CA GLU A 52 7.27 7.55 -14.06
C GLU A 52 6.72 6.14 -14.31
N ASN A 53 7.18 5.13 -13.57
CA ASN A 53 6.61 3.79 -13.64
C ASN A 53 5.13 3.77 -13.26
N TYR A 54 4.75 4.54 -12.24
CA TYR A 54 3.36 4.66 -11.81
C TYR A 54 2.49 5.31 -12.90
N ILE A 55 2.96 6.39 -13.53
CA ILE A 55 2.30 7.04 -14.65
C ILE A 55 2.07 6.05 -15.80
N ARG A 56 3.10 5.30 -16.18
CA ARG A 56 2.98 4.27 -17.25
C ARG A 56 2.03 3.15 -16.86
N THR A 57 1.99 2.76 -15.59
CA THR A 57 1.01 1.79 -15.07
C THR A 57 -0.42 2.32 -15.23
N LEU A 58 -0.66 3.58 -14.85
CA LEU A 58 -1.98 4.22 -15.06
C LEU A 58 -2.35 4.31 -16.54
N GLU A 59 -1.41 4.64 -17.43
CA GLU A 59 -1.64 4.61 -18.88
C GLU A 59 -2.07 3.21 -19.35
N ASN A 60 -1.40 2.16 -18.88
CA ASN A 60 -1.72 0.78 -19.24
C ASN A 60 -3.10 0.36 -18.70
N LEU A 61 -3.44 0.74 -17.46
CA LEU A 61 -4.78 0.50 -16.92
C LEU A 61 -5.87 1.23 -17.71
N GLY A 62 -5.62 2.50 -18.06
CA GLY A 62 -6.57 3.28 -18.86
C GLY A 62 -6.78 2.73 -20.27
N LYS A 63 -5.73 2.18 -20.93
CA LYS A 63 -5.84 1.50 -22.22
C LYS A 63 -6.67 0.21 -22.15
N GLU A 64 -6.72 -0.43 -20.99
CA GLU A 64 -7.53 -1.61 -20.71
C GLU A 64 -8.92 -1.28 -20.15
N ASP A 65 -9.33 -0.01 -20.19
CA ASP A 65 -10.65 0.45 -19.75
C ASP A 65 -10.88 0.25 -18.24
N ILE A 66 -9.82 0.39 -17.44
CA ILE A 66 -9.86 0.34 -15.97
C ILE A 66 -9.68 1.75 -15.43
N HIS A 67 -10.75 2.32 -14.88
CA HIS A 67 -10.87 3.74 -14.55
C HIS A 67 -10.93 4.06 -13.05
N MET A 68 -10.66 3.08 -12.19
CA MET A 68 -10.61 3.27 -10.74
C MET A 68 -9.37 2.63 -10.17
N VAL A 69 -8.57 3.40 -9.44
CA VAL A 69 -7.40 2.92 -8.70
C VAL A 69 -7.50 3.39 -7.26
N CYS A 70 -7.58 2.43 -6.34
CA CYS A 70 -7.39 2.67 -4.93
C CYS A 70 -5.89 2.64 -4.62
N TYR A 71 -5.41 3.51 -3.75
CA TYR A 71 -4.02 3.56 -3.33
C TYR A 71 -3.93 3.81 -1.82
N ASN A 72 -2.79 3.48 -1.24
CA ASN A 72 -2.42 3.85 0.12
C ASN A 72 -1.10 4.65 0.12
N PHE A 73 -0.91 5.48 1.14
CA PHE A 73 0.30 6.28 1.31
C PHE A 73 0.87 6.13 2.73
N MET A 74 0.56 5.04 3.39
CA MET A 74 0.96 4.74 4.76
C MET A 74 2.48 4.61 4.88
N PRO A 75 3.12 5.22 5.90
CA PRO A 75 4.53 5.04 6.16
C PRO A 75 4.80 3.67 6.79
N VAL A 76 5.84 2.98 6.39
CA VAL A 76 6.37 1.71 6.91
C VAL A 76 5.40 0.54 6.84
N PHE A 77 4.23 0.64 7.47
CA PHE A 77 3.20 -0.41 7.49
C PHE A 77 2.01 -0.04 6.62
N ASP A 78 1.46 -1.02 5.91
CA ASP A 78 0.25 -0.80 5.12
C ASP A 78 -0.97 -0.63 6.03
N TRP A 79 -0.98 -1.28 7.20
CA TRP A 79 -1.98 -1.12 8.26
C TRP A 79 -1.47 -1.75 9.56
N THR A 80 -1.90 -1.20 10.69
CA THR A 80 -1.47 -1.66 12.02
C THR A 80 -2.65 -2.14 12.85
N ARG A 81 -2.47 -3.30 13.50
CA ARG A 81 -3.44 -3.84 14.46
C ARG A 81 -2.71 -4.20 15.76
N THR A 82 -3.32 -3.87 16.89
CA THR A 82 -2.78 -4.17 18.23
C THR A 82 -3.33 -5.46 18.82
N GLU A 83 -4.48 -5.91 18.30
CA GLU A 83 -5.10 -7.18 18.65
C GLU A 83 -5.63 -7.85 17.40
N LEU A 84 -5.26 -9.12 17.17
CA LEU A 84 -5.69 -9.87 15.99
C LEU A 84 -6.99 -10.67 16.22
N ALA A 85 -7.42 -10.81 17.48
CA ALA A 85 -8.58 -11.62 17.83
C ALA A 85 -9.33 -11.05 19.04
N ARG A 86 -9.66 -9.75 19.03
CA ARG A 86 -10.48 -9.15 20.09
C ARG A 86 -11.87 -9.77 20.07
N VAL A 87 -12.25 -10.36 21.21
CA VAL A 87 -13.57 -11.00 21.36
C VAL A 87 -14.65 -9.92 21.53
N ARG A 88 -15.70 -10.01 20.74
CA ARG A 88 -16.90 -9.18 20.81
C ARG A 88 -17.95 -9.78 21.77
N PRO A 89 -18.95 -8.99 22.22
CA PRO A 89 -20.03 -9.49 23.09
C PRO A 89 -20.84 -10.66 22.53
N ASP A 90 -20.89 -10.80 21.21
CA ASP A 90 -21.54 -11.90 20.51
C ASP A 90 -20.67 -13.17 20.36
N GLY A 91 -19.44 -13.14 20.90
CA GLY A 91 -18.48 -14.24 20.83
C GLY A 91 -17.66 -14.27 19.52
N SER A 92 -17.94 -13.42 18.54
CA SER A 92 -17.10 -13.27 17.34
C SER A 92 -15.77 -12.60 17.66
N THR A 93 -14.78 -12.76 16.78
CA THR A 93 -13.50 -12.07 16.90
C THR A 93 -13.32 -11.05 15.78
N VAL A 94 -12.61 -9.96 16.09
CA VAL A 94 -12.26 -8.90 15.13
C VAL A 94 -10.82 -8.44 15.33
N LEU A 95 -10.24 -7.92 14.26
CA LEU A 95 -9.02 -7.12 14.35
C LEU A 95 -9.34 -5.80 15.06
N ALA A 96 -8.43 -5.33 15.90
CA ALA A 96 -8.61 -4.08 16.60
C ALA A 96 -7.34 -3.27 16.71
N TYR A 97 -7.50 -1.95 16.76
CA TYR A 97 -6.44 -0.98 16.98
C TYR A 97 -6.65 -0.23 18.30
N SER A 98 -5.58 0.04 19.01
CA SER A 98 -5.57 0.86 20.21
C SER A 98 -4.35 1.76 20.23
N GLN A 99 -4.54 3.07 20.10
CA GLN A 99 -3.48 4.06 20.19
C GLN A 99 -2.69 3.92 21.50
N LYS A 100 -3.38 3.71 22.62
CA LYS A 100 -2.73 3.50 23.92
C LYS A 100 -1.78 2.30 23.94
N ALA A 101 -2.11 1.24 23.19
CA ALA A 101 -1.22 0.08 23.07
C ALA A 101 0.01 0.42 22.21
N ILE A 102 -0.16 1.17 21.15
CA ILE A 102 0.94 1.66 20.31
C ILE A 102 1.87 2.58 21.11
N ASP A 103 1.32 3.54 21.83
CA ASP A 103 2.11 4.50 22.64
C ASP A 103 2.92 3.82 23.75
N ALA A 104 2.46 2.64 24.19
CA ALA A 104 3.14 1.84 25.22
C ALA A 104 4.18 0.87 24.63
N LEU A 105 4.24 0.71 23.31
CA LEU A 105 5.21 -0.17 22.65
C LEU A 105 6.60 0.48 22.65
N ASP A 106 7.57 -0.31 23.11
CA ASP A 106 8.97 -0.03 22.89
C ASP A 106 9.32 -0.47 21.45
N PRO A 107 9.71 0.45 20.54
CA PRO A 107 10.01 0.09 19.15
C PRO A 107 11.07 -1.00 19.01
N GLU A 108 12.02 -1.08 19.96
CA GLU A 108 13.06 -2.12 19.94
C GLU A 108 12.52 -3.51 20.33
N LYS A 109 11.47 -3.55 21.17
CA LYS A 109 10.83 -4.80 21.62
C LYS A 109 9.62 -5.20 20.79
N MET A 110 9.10 -4.31 19.96
CA MET A 110 7.94 -4.56 19.12
C MET A 110 8.15 -5.79 18.23
N PHE A 111 9.37 -5.96 17.71
CA PHE A 111 9.72 -7.07 16.84
C PHE A 111 9.75 -8.43 17.54
N ASP A 112 10.07 -8.46 18.84
CA ASP A 112 10.13 -9.70 19.61
C ASP A 112 8.74 -10.18 20.05
N SER A 113 7.80 -9.25 20.25
CA SER A 113 6.44 -9.58 20.70
C SER A 113 5.51 -10.03 19.55
N ILE A 114 5.73 -9.55 18.33
CA ILE A 114 4.87 -9.82 17.18
C ILE A 114 5.05 -11.24 16.64
N SER A 115 6.25 -11.80 16.75
CA SER A 115 6.55 -13.17 16.31
C SER A 115 5.88 -14.26 17.17
N GLY A 116 5.38 -13.92 18.37
CA GLY A 116 4.83 -14.88 19.33
C GLY A 116 3.31 -15.09 19.30
N ASP A 117 2.52 -14.12 18.85
CA ASP A 117 1.08 -14.08 19.15
C ASP A 117 0.14 -14.38 17.96
N SER A 118 0.67 -14.78 16.82
CA SER A 118 -0.14 -14.93 15.58
C SER A 118 -0.77 -16.32 15.39
N ASN A 119 -0.79 -17.21 16.39
CA ASN A 119 -1.31 -18.59 16.28
C ASN A 119 -0.78 -19.37 15.05
N GLY A 120 0.45 -19.08 14.60
CA GLY A 120 1.07 -19.71 13.44
C GLY A 120 0.67 -19.11 12.09
N TYR A 121 -0.12 -18.04 12.07
CA TYR A 121 -0.42 -17.30 10.84
C TYR A 121 0.55 -16.12 10.66
N VAL A 122 1.09 -15.98 9.45
CA VAL A 122 1.86 -14.80 9.07
C VAL A 122 0.88 -13.83 8.42
N MET A 123 0.75 -12.64 9.01
CA MET A 123 -0.08 -11.58 8.42
C MET A 123 0.62 -11.00 7.19
N PRO A 124 -0.13 -10.64 6.12
CA PRO A 124 0.44 -9.90 5.00
C PRO A 124 1.18 -8.65 5.49
N GLY A 125 2.41 -8.46 5.02
CA GLY A 125 3.27 -7.36 5.48
C GLY A 125 4.15 -7.69 6.70
N TRP A 126 3.98 -8.84 7.34
CA TRP A 126 4.71 -9.31 8.52
C TRP A 126 5.61 -10.52 8.23
N GLU A 127 5.90 -10.78 6.96
CA GLU A 127 6.81 -11.84 6.55
C GLU A 127 8.22 -11.60 7.14
N PRO A 128 8.96 -12.65 7.54
CA PRO A 128 10.28 -12.51 8.16
C PRO A 128 11.28 -11.69 7.34
N GLU A 129 11.22 -11.80 6.03
CA GLU A 129 12.07 -11.04 5.10
C GLU A 129 11.73 -9.55 5.12
N ARG A 130 10.44 -9.21 5.17
CA ARG A 130 9.96 -7.84 5.29
C ARG A 130 10.30 -7.26 6.66
N MET A 131 10.16 -8.06 7.73
CA MET A 131 10.52 -7.65 9.09
C MET A 131 11.99 -7.27 9.20
N ALA A 132 12.89 -7.95 8.49
CA ALA A 132 14.31 -7.56 8.46
C ALA A 132 14.55 -6.17 7.83
N LYS A 133 13.73 -5.79 6.84
CA LYS A 133 13.78 -4.48 6.18
C LYS A 133 13.10 -3.37 6.98
N ILE A 134 12.20 -3.68 7.90
CA ILE A 134 11.43 -2.68 8.66
C ILE A 134 12.35 -1.80 9.52
N LYS A 135 13.41 -2.34 10.11
CA LYS A 135 14.39 -1.55 10.88
C LYS A 135 15.11 -0.52 10.01
N GLU A 136 15.40 -0.88 8.76
CA GLU A 136 15.98 0.04 7.77
C GLU A 136 14.96 1.13 7.40
N LEU A 137 13.70 0.73 7.13
CA LEU A 137 12.62 1.66 6.84
C LEU A 137 12.38 2.65 7.98
N PHE A 138 12.33 2.22 9.23
CA PHE A 138 12.23 3.14 10.37
C PHE A 138 13.34 4.18 10.40
N THR A 139 14.55 3.79 10.01
CA THR A 139 15.66 4.73 9.93
C THR A 139 15.44 5.75 8.81
N LEU A 140 14.96 5.31 7.65
CA LEU A 140 14.67 6.17 6.50
C LEU A 140 13.50 7.13 6.77
N TYR A 141 12.47 6.67 7.51
CA TYR A 141 11.31 7.48 7.85
C TYR A 141 11.52 8.40 9.07
N ARG A 142 12.64 8.29 9.78
CA ARG A 142 12.90 9.07 11.02
C ARG A 142 12.69 10.57 10.86
N ASP A 143 13.08 11.12 9.70
CA ASP A 143 13.02 12.55 9.40
C ASP A 143 11.80 12.91 8.53
N VAL A 144 10.82 12.02 8.45
CA VAL A 144 9.56 12.22 7.72
C VAL A 144 8.44 12.42 8.73
N ASP A 145 8.15 13.68 9.01
CA ASP A 145 6.99 14.07 9.79
C ASP A 145 5.71 14.13 8.93
N GLU A 146 4.58 14.47 9.56
CA GLU A 146 3.28 14.58 8.90
C GLU A 146 3.29 15.61 7.76
N GLU A 147 3.90 16.78 7.97
CA GLU A 147 3.97 17.84 6.95
C GLU A 147 4.77 17.38 5.72
N LYS A 148 5.89 16.71 5.95
CA LYS A 148 6.74 16.18 4.87
C LYS A 148 6.05 15.04 4.13
N LEU A 149 5.39 14.12 4.86
CA LEU A 149 4.63 13.03 4.25
C LEU A 149 3.51 13.60 3.37
N PHE A 150 2.75 14.57 3.86
CA PHE A 150 1.69 15.23 3.10
C PHE A 150 2.22 16.00 1.88
N SER A 151 3.37 16.67 2.02
CA SER A 151 4.04 17.34 0.90
C SER A 151 4.48 16.34 -0.19
N ASN A 152 4.99 15.17 0.21
CA ASN A 152 5.36 14.12 -0.73
C ASN A 152 4.14 13.49 -1.42
N LEU A 153 3.04 13.30 -0.69
CA LEU A 153 1.76 12.88 -1.27
C LEU A 153 1.26 13.88 -2.31
N LYS A 154 1.28 15.18 -1.97
CA LYS A 154 0.91 16.24 -2.91
C LYS A 154 1.76 16.20 -4.17
N TYR A 155 3.09 16.10 -4.03
CA TYR A 155 4.01 16.00 -5.16
C TYR A 155 3.68 14.81 -6.07
N PHE A 156 3.43 13.66 -5.48
CA PHE A 156 3.04 12.46 -6.21
C PHE A 156 1.71 12.66 -6.96
N LEU A 157 0.67 13.14 -6.29
CA LEU A 157 -0.64 13.36 -6.91
C LEU A 157 -0.57 14.39 -8.04
N GLU A 158 0.14 15.50 -7.85
CA GLU A 158 0.32 16.51 -8.91
C GLU A 158 1.01 15.92 -10.15
N ALA A 159 1.96 15.00 -9.97
CA ALA A 159 2.65 14.34 -11.08
C ALA A 159 1.76 13.38 -11.86
N ILE A 160 0.87 12.64 -11.19
CA ILE A 160 0.02 11.63 -11.85
C ILE A 160 -1.31 12.18 -12.38
N MET A 161 -1.80 13.32 -11.89
CA MET A 161 -3.09 13.89 -12.33
C MET A 161 -3.21 14.11 -13.83
N PRO A 162 -2.18 14.53 -14.58
CA PRO A 162 -2.28 14.67 -16.02
C PRO A 162 -2.63 13.36 -16.75
N VAL A 163 -2.06 12.23 -16.35
CA VAL A 163 -2.39 10.92 -16.93
C VAL A 163 -3.77 10.45 -16.48
N CYS A 164 -4.13 10.66 -15.22
CA CYS A 164 -5.47 10.35 -14.71
C CYS A 164 -6.55 11.08 -15.51
N ASN A 165 -6.37 12.38 -15.75
CA ASN A 165 -7.30 13.17 -16.56
C ASN A 165 -7.39 12.69 -18.01
N ARG A 166 -6.26 12.28 -18.62
CA ARG A 166 -6.21 11.79 -19.99
C ARG A 166 -7.00 10.51 -20.18
N TYR A 167 -6.96 9.61 -19.23
CA TYR A 167 -7.57 8.28 -19.29
C TYR A 167 -8.84 8.15 -18.43
N ASP A 168 -9.38 9.25 -17.90
CA ASP A 168 -10.54 9.29 -16.99
C ASP A 168 -10.40 8.33 -15.79
N ILE A 169 -9.19 8.27 -15.21
CA ILE A 169 -8.91 7.43 -14.04
C ILE A 169 -9.20 8.23 -12.77
N ARG A 170 -9.98 7.64 -11.88
CA ARG A 170 -10.26 8.16 -10.54
C ARG A 170 -9.34 7.52 -9.53
N MET A 171 -8.62 8.35 -8.80
CA MET A 171 -7.79 7.92 -7.69
C MET A 171 -8.59 7.98 -6.40
N ALA A 172 -8.59 6.89 -5.64
CA ALA A 172 -9.21 6.82 -4.32
C ALA A 172 -8.17 6.44 -3.27
N ILE A 173 -8.07 7.23 -2.20
CA ILE A 173 -7.19 6.90 -1.08
C ILE A 173 -7.87 5.85 -0.20
N HIS A 174 -7.12 4.88 0.30
CA HIS A 174 -7.64 3.89 1.23
C HIS A 174 -8.02 4.58 2.56
N PRO A 175 -9.18 4.25 3.16
CA PRO A 175 -9.67 4.97 4.34
C PRO A 175 -8.85 4.76 5.62
N ASP A 176 -7.88 3.85 5.62
CA ASP A 176 -6.97 3.61 6.74
C ASP A 176 -5.74 4.56 6.73
N ASP A 177 -5.61 5.41 5.72
CA ASP A 177 -4.50 6.37 5.57
C ASP A 177 -4.70 7.64 6.42
#